data_489cb8f9eb6e5048ce48c0f3941b0ef0
#
_entry.id   489cb8f9eb6e5048ce48c0f3941b0ef0
#
_cell.length_a   1.000
_cell.length_b   1.000
_cell.length_c   1.000
_cell.angle_alpha   90.00
_cell.angle_beta   90.00
_cell.angle_gamma   90.00
#
_symmetry.space_group_name_H-M   'P 1'
#
loop_
_entity.id
_entity.type
_entity.pdbx_description
1 polymer ?
#
loop_
_entity_poly.entity_id
_entity_poly.type
_entity_poly.pdbx_seq_one_letter_code
_entity_poly.pdbx_strand_id
1 'polypeptide(L)'
;MKYLLFTLVSLTIYPLLSDLTNWSLYNHKVVHSNTNRSKLKYEGDGVKVYVNNNFDIYIFNPNKVTFGVSSSRPSGKKFYMNSNFFNKRAIGLVVENGVQKSRRVSGGGYFYVSGNQVNVQRGSCPQNTDYASQTILWGIDNGVTNKSLMRQRHAKQLTYRNIVGKNKNGDIIFIVSNFGGVVTIKDVIEEGVRQGIVEGVLFDGGTSVEYKFKDGWYSTSFTALSDAGKKISGFGKPTTYIYVN
;
A
#
# COMPACT_ATOMS: atom_id res chain seq x y z
N MET A 1 -17.89 15.83 40.45
CA MET A 1 -16.78 15.02 39.87
C MET A 1 -17.23 13.83 39.02
N LYS A 2 -18.21 13.00 39.48
CA LYS A 2 -18.69 11.83 38.71
C LYS A 2 -19.33 12.18 37.35
N TYR A 3 -20.06 13.29 37.25
CA TYR A 3 -20.71 13.72 35.99
C TYR A 3 -19.72 14.27 34.97
N LEU A 4 -18.62 14.89 35.40
CA LEU A 4 -17.58 15.39 34.50
C LEU A 4 -16.83 14.25 33.82
N LEU A 5 -16.59 13.15 34.53
CA LEU A 5 -15.92 11.96 33.99
C LEU A 5 -16.81 11.26 32.96
N PHE A 6 -18.12 11.18 33.19
CA PHE A 6 -19.07 10.58 32.26
C PHE A 6 -19.20 11.40 30.96
N THR A 7 -19.19 12.73 31.07
CA THR A 7 -19.25 13.63 29.90
C THR A 7 -17.94 13.58 29.10
N LEU A 8 -16.79 13.48 29.73
CA LEU A 8 -15.48 13.33 29.03
C LEU A 8 -15.38 11.96 28.30
N VAL A 9 -15.85 10.90 28.93
CA VAL A 9 -15.86 9.55 28.33
C VAL A 9 -16.84 9.48 27.16
N SER A 10 -18.01 10.11 27.26
CA SER A 10 -18.98 10.15 26.17
C SER A 10 -18.50 11.01 24.99
N LEU A 11 -17.81 12.12 25.24
CA LEU A 11 -17.23 12.98 24.20
C LEU A 11 -16.07 12.33 23.43
N THR A 12 -15.37 11.37 24.03
CA THR A 12 -14.28 10.64 23.38
C THR A 12 -14.72 9.34 22.70
N ILE A 13 -15.75 8.67 23.23
CA ILE A 13 -16.25 7.40 22.70
C ILE A 13 -17.23 7.62 21.54
N TYR A 14 -18.02 8.69 21.56
CA TYR A 14 -19.02 8.96 20.54
C TYR A 14 -18.43 9.18 19.14
N PRO A 15 -17.36 9.96 18.93
CA PRO A 15 -16.69 10.04 17.64
C PRO A 15 -16.13 8.70 17.16
N LEU A 16 -15.56 7.90 18.06
CA LEU A 16 -15.04 6.57 17.76
C LEU A 16 -16.13 5.59 17.30
N LEU A 17 -17.28 5.57 17.97
CA LEU A 17 -18.42 4.75 17.59
C LEU A 17 -19.05 5.26 16.29
N SER A 18 -19.13 6.58 16.09
CA SER A 18 -19.59 7.21 14.86
C SER A 18 -18.66 6.87 13.68
N ASP A 19 -17.34 6.93 13.86
CA ASP A 19 -16.38 6.60 12.83
C ASP A 19 -16.39 5.11 12.50
N LEU A 20 -16.52 4.23 13.49
CA LEU A 20 -16.67 2.78 13.29
C LEU A 20 -17.99 2.43 12.60
N THR A 21 -19.09 3.13 12.93
CA THR A 21 -20.41 2.90 12.33
C THR A 21 -20.44 3.44 10.90
N ASN A 22 -19.90 4.62 10.66
CA ASN A 22 -19.76 5.20 9.33
C ASN A 22 -18.80 4.37 8.46
N TRP A 23 -17.73 3.89 9.03
CA TRP A 23 -16.79 2.96 8.37
C TRP A 23 -17.48 1.65 7.97
N SER A 24 -18.26 1.03 8.88
CA SER A 24 -19.03 -0.19 8.60
C SER A 24 -20.09 0.03 7.52
N LEU A 25 -20.87 1.11 7.60
CA LEU A 25 -21.91 1.46 6.64
C LEU A 25 -21.33 1.84 5.27
N TYR A 26 -20.23 2.56 5.24
CA TYR A 26 -19.55 2.94 4.02
C TYR A 26 -18.98 1.71 3.30
N ASN A 27 -18.34 0.81 4.04
CA ASN A 27 -17.78 -0.43 3.49
C ASN A 27 -18.85 -1.35 2.89
N HIS A 28 -20.01 -1.44 3.52
CA HIS A 28 -21.12 -2.24 3.00
C HIS A 28 -21.65 -1.71 1.67
N LYS A 29 -21.63 -0.39 1.45
CA LYS A 29 -22.02 0.23 0.17
C LYS A 29 -20.97 0.07 -0.93
N VAL A 30 -19.70 0.14 -0.59
CA VAL A 30 -18.58 0.21 -1.55
C VAL A 30 -18.24 -1.17 -2.11
N VAL A 31 -18.23 -2.19 -1.27
CA VAL A 31 -17.90 -3.58 -1.69
C VAL A 31 -18.96 -4.15 -2.65
N HIS A 32 -20.19 -3.64 -2.60
CA HIS A 32 -21.30 -4.15 -3.42
C HIS A 32 -21.70 -3.25 -4.59
N SER A 33 -21.01 -2.11 -4.82
CA SER A 33 -21.33 -1.26 -5.97
C SER A 33 -20.63 -1.77 -7.23
N ASN A 34 -21.40 -2.27 -8.19
CA ASN A 34 -20.93 -2.76 -9.48
C ASN A 34 -20.39 -1.67 -10.44
N THR A 35 -20.24 -0.42 -10.00
CA THR A 35 -19.80 0.70 -10.84
C THR A 35 -18.44 1.23 -10.42
N ASN A 36 -17.43 0.41 -10.54
CA ASN A 36 -16.06 0.78 -10.15
C ASN A 36 -15.26 1.40 -11.31
N ARG A 37 -15.85 2.38 -12.02
CA ARG A 37 -15.13 3.12 -13.07
C ARG A 37 -14.13 4.08 -12.42
N SER A 38 -12.87 3.89 -12.76
CA SER A 38 -11.80 4.81 -12.35
C SER A 38 -11.92 6.14 -13.09
N LYS A 39 -11.84 7.25 -12.37
CA LYS A 39 -11.85 8.62 -12.92
C LYS A 39 -10.44 9.19 -12.86
N LEU A 40 -9.98 9.77 -13.96
CA LEU A 40 -8.72 10.52 -13.98
C LEU A 40 -8.85 11.74 -13.05
N LYS A 41 -7.95 11.87 -12.09
CA LYS A 41 -7.87 12.97 -11.12
C LYS A 41 -6.72 13.91 -11.42
N TYR A 42 -5.62 13.37 -11.93
CA TYR A 42 -4.42 14.13 -12.21
C TYR A 42 -3.63 13.47 -13.34
N GLU A 43 -3.02 14.28 -14.18
CA GLU A 43 -2.02 13.87 -15.17
C GLU A 43 -0.95 14.96 -15.27
N GLY A 44 0.31 14.58 -15.08
CA GLY A 44 1.45 15.49 -15.17
C GLY A 44 2.68 14.92 -14.49
N ASP A 45 3.85 15.52 -14.75
CA ASP A 45 5.12 15.16 -14.10
C ASP A 45 5.46 13.65 -14.13
N GLY A 46 5.09 12.96 -15.20
CA GLY A 46 5.34 11.53 -15.36
C GLY A 46 4.41 10.61 -14.56
N VAL A 47 3.29 11.13 -14.04
CA VAL A 47 2.29 10.34 -13.33
C VAL A 47 0.88 10.60 -13.84
N LYS A 48 0.05 9.55 -13.86
CA LYS A 48 -1.40 9.61 -13.98
C LYS A 48 -2.02 9.07 -12.71
N VAL A 49 -3.00 9.77 -12.16
CA VAL A 49 -3.73 9.36 -10.97
C VAL A 49 -5.18 9.12 -11.30
N TYR A 50 -5.63 7.92 -11.06
CA TYR A 50 -7.04 7.55 -11.17
C TYR A 50 -7.58 7.23 -9.79
N VAL A 51 -8.86 7.50 -9.59
CA VAL A 51 -9.56 7.20 -8.33
C VAL A 51 -10.88 6.49 -8.65
N ASN A 52 -11.17 5.43 -7.93
CA ASN A 52 -12.48 4.81 -7.88
C ASN A 52 -12.98 4.68 -6.44
N ASN A 53 -14.08 3.99 -6.23
CA ASN A 53 -14.69 3.88 -4.90
C ASN A 53 -13.77 3.22 -3.86
N ASN A 54 -12.88 2.32 -4.29
CA ASN A 54 -12.05 1.51 -3.39
C ASN A 54 -10.57 1.88 -3.43
N PHE A 55 -10.09 2.47 -4.54
CA PHE A 55 -8.67 2.59 -4.79
C PHE A 55 -8.27 3.97 -5.32
N ASP A 56 -7.11 4.40 -4.86
CA ASP A 56 -6.29 5.39 -5.54
C ASP A 56 -5.24 4.63 -6.36
N ILE A 57 -5.11 4.99 -7.63
CA ILE A 57 -4.28 4.29 -8.61
C ILE A 57 -3.29 5.29 -9.19
N TYR A 58 -2.00 5.03 -9.01
CA TYR A 58 -0.90 5.87 -9.47
C TYR A 58 -0.12 5.12 -10.54
N ILE A 59 -0.05 5.66 -11.75
CA ILE A 59 0.69 5.09 -12.89
C ILE A 59 1.85 6.02 -13.20
N PHE A 60 3.07 5.54 -12.96
CA PHE A 60 4.30 6.28 -13.17
C PHE A 60 5.05 5.80 -14.40
N ASN A 61 5.46 6.74 -15.25
CA ASN A 61 6.39 6.47 -16.35
C ASN A 61 7.83 6.50 -15.81
N PRO A 62 8.55 5.35 -15.78
CA PRO A 62 9.88 5.27 -15.19
C PRO A 62 10.95 6.08 -15.95
N ASN A 63 10.66 6.51 -17.18
CA ASN A 63 11.56 7.38 -17.94
C ASN A 63 11.45 8.86 -17.53
N LYS A 64 10.44 9.22 -16.72
CA LYS A 64 10.16 10.61 -16.30
C LYS A 64 10.29 10.84 -14.80
N VAL A 65 10.44 9.77 -14.02
CA VAL A 65 10.57 9.84 -12.56
C VAL A 65 11.63 8.85 -12.08
N THR A 66 12.16 9.08 -10.88
CA THR A 66 13.07 8.13 -10.23
C THR A 66 12.44 7.52 -9.01
N PHE A 67 12.80 6.29 -8.73
CA PHE A 67 12.25 5.49 -7.64
C PHE A 67 13.32 5.16 -6.61
N GLY A 68 12.91 4.91 -5.39
CA GLY A 68 13.78 4.41 -4.35
C GLY A 68 13.02 3.69 -3.24
N VAL A 69 13.78 3.15 -2.31
CA VAL A 69 13.28 2.51 -1.09
C VAL A 69 13.95 3.20 0.10
N SER A 70 13.18 3.43 1.16
CA SER A 70 13.69 4.01 2.40
C SER A 70 13.30 3.16 3.59
N SER A 71 14.21 3.05 4.55
CA SER A 71 14.00 2.42 5.87
C SER A 71 13.35 3.36 6.89
N SER A 72 12.88 4.53 6.46
CA SER A 72 12.13 5.50 7.25
C SER A 72 11.13 6.24 6.37
N ARG A 73 10.17 6.93 6.99
CA ARG A 73 9.17 7.73 6.25
C ARG A 73 9.88 8.81 5.43
N PRO A 74 9.75 8.82 4.09
CA PRO A 74 10.41 9.81 3.25
C PRO A 74 9.79 11.20 3.43
N SER A 75 10.60 12.24 3.33
CA SER A 75 10.17 13.64 3.24
C SER A 75 10.53 14.22 1.88
N GLY A 76 9.78 15.24 1.42
CA GLY A 76 10.04 15.96 0.16
C GLY A 76 9.90 15.10 -1.11
N LYS A 77 9.28 13.94 -1.04
CA LYS A 77 9.03 13.06 -2.19
C LYS A 77 7.69 13.36 -2.84
N LYS A 78 7.62 13.22 -4.17
CA LYS A 78 6.38 13.36 -4.94
C LYS A 78 5.32 12.35 -4.51
N PHE A 79 5.76 11.12 -4.28
CA PHE A 79 4.92 10.02 -3.82
C PHE A 79 5.72 9.12 -2.88
N TYR A 80 5.06 8.52 -1.90
CA TYR A 80 5.55 7.35 -1.20
C TYR A 80 4.39 6.46 -0.74
N MET A 81 4.70 5.19 -0.53
CA MET A 81 3.80 4.19 0.04
C MET A 81 4.59 3.25 0.96
N ASN A 82 3.96 2.80 2.06
CA ASN A 82 4.55 1.73 2.89
C ASN A 82 4.81 0.47 2.07
N SER A 83 5.82 -0.29 2.48
CA SER A 83 6.21 -1.49 1.74
C SER A 83 6.26 -2.76 2.60
N ASN A 84 7.41 -3.27 2.96
CA ASN A 84 7.58 -4.58 3.59
C ASN A 84 6.62 -4.83 4.75
N PHE A 85 6.20 -6.09 4.92
CA PHE A 85 5.68 -6.57 6.19
C PHE A 85 6.72 -6.37 7.30
N PHE A 86 6.28 -6.19 8.54
CA PHE A 86 7.20 -5.98 9.65
C PHE A 86 6.69 -6.60 10.96
N ASN A 87 7.67 -6.99 11.80
CA ASN A 87 7.48 -7.31 13.21
C ASN A 87 8.68 -6.74 13.97
N LYS A 88 8.55 -5.53 14.53
CA LYS A 88 9.64 -4.70 15.06
C LYS A 88 10.66 -4.25 13.99
N ARG A 89 10.92 -5.07 12.96
CA ARG A 89 11.81 -4.80 11.81
C ARG A 89 11.14 -5.28 10.54
N ALA A 90 11.61 -4.78 9.39
CA ALA A 90 11.14 -5.23 8.08
C ALA A 90 11.35 -6.75 7.90
N ILE A 91 10.33 -7.43 7.37
CA ILE A 91 10.39 -8.83 6.98
C ILE A 91 10.68 -8.87 5.49
N GLY A 92 11.80 -9.51 5.11
CA GLY A 92 12.29 -9.57 3.74
C GLY A 92 13.37 -8.52 3.45
N LEU A 93 13.99 -8.67 2.28
CA LEU A 93 15.09 -7.82 1.84
C LEU A 93 14.66 -6.35 1.75
N VAL A 94 15.49 -5.49 2.32
CA VAL A 94 15.46 -4.04 2.08
C VAL A 94 16.87 -3.63 1.68
N VAL A 95 16.99 -2.95 0.53
CA VAL A 95 18.22 -2.30 0.07
C VAL A 95 17.91 -0.81 -0.13
N GLU A 96 18.73 0.03 0.43
CA GLU A 96 18.65 1.48 0.36
C GLU A 96 20.01 2.05 -0.02
N ASN A 97 20.11 2.74 -1.17
CA ASN A 97 21.37 3.28 -1.72
C ASN A 97 22.48 2.21 -1.83
N GLY A 98 22.15 1.01 -2.34
CA GLY A 98 23.08 -0.11 -2.46
C GLY A 98 23.41 -0.82 -1.13
N VAL A 99 22.91 -0.31 0.01
CA VAL A 99 23.18 -0.88 1.33
C VAL A 99 22.02 -1.78 1.79
N GLN A 100 22.33 -3.04 2.06
CA GLN A 100 21.35 -3.98 2.60
C GLN A 100 21.00 -3.63 4.06
N LYS A 101 19.73 -3.35 4.34
CA LYS A 101 19.20 -3.00 5.67
C LYS A 101 18.55 -4.18 6.38
N SER A 102 18.01 -5.15 5.64
CA SER A 102 17.40 -6.36 6.19
C SER A 102 17.68 -7.58 5.32
N ARG A 103 17.49 -8.78 5.92
CA ARG A 103 17.81 -10.04 5.26
C ARG A 103 16.69 -10.46 4.29
N ARG A 104 17.09 -11.12 3.20
CA ARG A 104 16.17 -11.79 2.31
C ARG A 104 15.42 -12.92 3.02
N VAL A 105 14.15 -13.11 2.69
CA VAL A 105 13.35 -14.27 3.09
C VAL A 105 13.03 -15.12 1.85
N SER A 106 12.63 -16.37 2.07
CA SER A 106 12.26 -17.25 0.98
C SER A 106 10.91 -16.83 0.35
N GLY A 107 10.81 -16.93 -0.98
CA GLY A 107 9.59 -16.71 -1.73
C GLY A 107 9.19 -15.24 -1.90
N GLY A 108 7.93 -15.06 -2.32
CA GLY A 108 7.34 -13.73 -2.53
C GLY A 108 7.78 -13.06 -3.83
N GLY A 109 7.89 -11.74 -3.76
CA GLY A 109 8.28 -10.90 -4.88
C GLY A 109 9.01 -9.64 -4.43
N TYR A 110 9.43 -8.85 -5.42
CA TYR A 110 10.30 -7.70 -5.22
C TYR A 110 9.82 -6.52 -6.05
N PHE A 111 9.91 -5.35 -5.45
CA PHE A 111 10.13 -4.10 -6.15
C PHE A 111 11.63 -3.77 -6.03
N TYR A 112 12.30 -3.44 -7.14
CA TYR A 112 13.70 -3.07 -7.08
C TYR A 112 14.10 -2.09 -8.18
N VAL A 113 15.18 -1.36 -7.92
CA VAL A 113 15.85 -0.44 -8.85
C VAL A 113 17.30 -0.88 -9.00
N SER A 114 17.77 -0.99 -10.22
CA SER A 114 19.18 -1.28 -10.56
C SER A 114 19.59 -0.38 -11.71
N GLY A 115 20.48 0.56 -11.43
CA GLY A 115 20.78 1.66 -12.35
C GLY A 115 19.51 2.45 -12.69
N ASN A 116 19.21 2.57 -13.99
CA ASN A 116 18.02 3.26 -14.48
C ASN A 116 16.79 2.35 -14.64
N GLN A 117 16.91 1.08 -14.27
CA GLN A 117 15.81 0.13 -14.45
C GLN A 117 15.01 -0.08 -13.17
N VAL A 118 13.71 0.07 -13.29
CA VAL A 118 12.76 -0.25 -12.22
C VAL A 118 12.01 -1.52 -12.59
N ASN A 119 11.91 -2.44 -11.64
CA ASN A 119 11.24 -3.71 -11.87
C ASN A 119 10.39 -4.12 -10.69
N VAL A 120 9.34 -4.86 -11.03
CA VAL A 120 8.49 -5.62 -10.10
C VAL A 120 8.48 -7.05 -10.62
N GLN A 121 8.81 -8.02 -9.77
CA GLN A 121 8.80 -9.41 -10.19
C GLN A 121 8.67 -10.39 -9.02
N ARG A 122 8.21 -11.58 -9.33
CA ARG A 122 8.25 -12.74 -8.44
C ARG A 122 9.65 -13.37 -8.46
N GLY A 123 10.01 -14.04 -7.36
CA GLY A 123 11.18 -14.92 -7.27
C GLY A 123 12.44 -14.25 -6.72
N SER A 124 13.28 -13.65 -7.54
CA SER A 124 14.57 -13.11 -7.10
C SER A 124 14.77 -11.67 -7.56
N CYS A 125 15.58 -10.91 -6.84
CA CYS A 125 16.12 -9.66 -7.34
C CYS A 125 17.65 -9.80 -7.52
N PRO A 126 18.28 -9.03 -8.44
CA PRO A 126 19.72 -9.02 -8.62
C PRO A 126 20.48 -8.72 -7.33
N GLN A 127 21.72 -9.19 -7.23
CA GLN A 127 22.56 -8.93 -6.04
C GLN A 127 22.97 -7.45 -5.93
N ASN A 128 23.24 -6.81 -7.07
CA ASN A 128 23.68 -5.42 -7.14
C ASN A 128 22.51 -4.50 -7.49
N THR A 129 21.61 -4.30 -6.54
CA THR A 129 20.50 -3.35 -6.67
C THR A 129 20.78 -2.10 -5.86
N ASP A 130 20.40 -0.95 -6.40
CA ASP A 130 20.48 0.33 -5.67
C ASP A 130 19.42 0.40 -4.59
N TYR A 131 18.21 -0.07 -4.93
CA TYR A 131 17.06 -0.13 -4.02
C TYR A 131 16.31 -1.44 -4.20
N ALA A 132 15.86 -2.04 -3.10
CA ALA A 132 14.97 -3.18 -3.15
C ALA A 132 14.02 -3.23 -1.93
N SER A 133 12.82 -3.69 -2.17
CA SER A 133 11.82 -4.01 -1.15
C SER A 133 11.20 -5.36 -1.47
N GLN A 134 11.41 -6.34 -0.60
CA GLN A 134 10.84 -7.69 -0.74
C GLN A 134 9.52 -7.80 0.01
N THR A 135 8.56 -8.45 -0.60
CA THR A 135 7.35 -8.92 0.07
C THR A 135 7.25 -10.44 0.01
N ILE A 136 6.52 -11.02 0.95
CA ILE A 136 6.22 -12.48 0.97
C ILE A 136 5.05 -12.85 0.06
N LEU A 137 4.32 -11.86 -0.48
CA LEU A 137 3.11 -12.08 -1.27
C LEU A 137 3.29 -11.58 -2.71
N TRP A 138 3.07 -12.46 -3.68
CA TRP A 138 2.92 -12.08 -5.06
C TRP A 138 1.46 -12.28 -5.52
N GLY A 139 0.95 -11.39 -6.35
CA GLY A 139 -0.43 -11.41 -6.84
C GLY A 139 -0.57 -11.78 -8.30
N ILE A 140 0.32 -11.26 -9.14
CA ILE A 140 0.32 -11.44 -10.60
C ILE A 140 1.74 -11.76 -11.04
N ASP A 141 1.90 -12.75 -11.90
CA ASP A 141 3.18 -13.21 -12.46
C ASP A 141 2.96 -13.56 -13.94
N ASN A 142 3.63 -12.87 -14.85
CA ASN A 142 3.43 -13.00 -16.30
C ASN A 142 1.93 -12.89 -16.73
N GLY A 143 1.18 -11.99 -16.09
CA GLY A 143 -0.26 -11.81 -16.32
C GLY A 143 -1.16 -12.88 -15.67
N VAL A 144 -0.59 -13.86 -14.99
CA VAL A 144 -1.33 -14.94 -14.31
C VAL A 144 -1.55 -14.58 -12.84
N THR A 145 -2.79 -14.60 -12.41
CA THR A 145 -3.16 -14.31 -11.01
C THR A 145 -2.85 -15.47 -10.06
N ASN A 146 -2.42 -15.15 -8.86
CA ASN A 146 -2.15 -16.14 -7.81
C ASN A 146 -3.44 -16.68 -7.18
N LYS A 147 -4.07 -17.66 -7.83
CA LYS A 147 -5.29 -18.29 -7.35
C LYS A 147 -5.12 -18.97 -5.99
N SER A 148 -3.93 -19.48 -5.67
CA SER A 148 -3.63 -20.10 -4.39
C SER A 148 -3.70 -19.09 -3.25
N LEU A 149 -3.07 -17.92 -3.43
CA LEU A 149 -3.15 -16.81 -2.48
C LEU A 149 -4.60 -16.36 -2.25
N MET A 150 -5.37 -16.15 -3.33
CA MET A 150 -6.75 -15.68 -3.23
C MET A 150 -7.69 -16.64 -2.46
N ARG A 151 -7.35 -17.93 -2.35
CA ARG A 151 -8.13 -18.92 -1.60
C ARG A 151 -7.82 -18.96 -0.10
N GLN A 152 -6.73 -18.36 0.34
CA GLN A 152 -6.30 -18.41 1.74
C GLN A 152 -7.26 -17.60 2.63
N ARG A 153 -7.39 -18.01 3.89
CA ARG A 153 -8.31 -17.37 4.84
C ARG A 153 -8.06 -15.87 5.01
N HIS A 154 -6.81 -15.49 5.19
CA HIS A 154 -6.44 -14.08 5.36
C HIS A 154 -6.67 -13.24 4.09
N ALA A 155 -6.63 -13.86 2.91
CA ALA A 155 -6.89 -13.19 1.64
C ALA A 155 -8.36 -12.80 1.46
N LYS A 156 -9.27 -13.48 2.14
CA LYS A 156 -10.72 -13.21 2.13
C LYS A 156 -11.14 -12.14 3.15
N GLN A 157 -10.27 -11.77 4.06
CA GLN A 157 -10.57 -10.72 5.04
C GLN A 157 -10.66 -9.37 4.35
N LEU A 158 -11.73 -8.64 4.65
CA LEU A 158 -11.90 -7.25 4.25
C LEU A 158 -10.98 -6.37 5.10
N THR A 159 -10.06 -5.70 4.44
CA THR A 159 -9.16 -4.74 5.05
C THR A 159 -8.54 -3.86 3.97
N TYR A 160 -7.73 -2.89 4.35
CA TYR A 160 -6.99 -2.09 3.39
C TYR A 160 -5.90 -2.92 2.72
N ARG A 161 -5.73 -2.74 1.42
CA ARG A 161 -4.80 -3.51 0.59
C ARG A 161 -4.03 -2.60 -0.35
N ASN A 162 -2.92 -3.11 -0.84
CA ASN A 162 -2.14 -2.48 -1.90
C ASN A 162 -1.54 -3.54 -2.82
N ILE A 163 -1.22 -3.14 -4.02
CA ILE A 163 -0.41 -3.90 -4.97
C ILE A 163 0.50 -2.93 -5.73
N VAL A 164 1.74 -3.31 -5.91
CA VAL A 164 2.67 -2.62 -6.79
C VAL A 164 2.94 -3.52 -7.97
N GLY A 165 2.84 -2.99 -9.18
CA GLY A 165 3.00 -3.78 -10.37
C GLY A 165 3.67 -3.03 -11.52
N LYS A 166 3.98 -3.79 -12.56
CA LYS A 166 4.51 -3.32 -13.83
C LYS A 166 3.57 -3.78 -14.94
N ASN A 167 3.25 -2.88 -15.87
CA ASN A 167 2.47 -3.21 -17.06
C ASN A 167 3.38 -3.58 -18.24
N LYS A 168 2.79 -3.97 -19.38
CA LYS A 168 3.52 -4.31 -20.60
C LYS A 168 4.32 -3.15 -21.19
N ASN A 169 3.91 -1.91 -20.93
CA ASN A 169 4.60 -0.71 -21.40
C ASN A 169 5.80 -0.33 -20.52
N GLY A 170 5.99 -1.03 -19.41
CA GLY A 170 7.03 -0.74 -18.44
C GLY A 170 6.63 0.27 -17.35
N ASP A 171 5.41 0.83 -17.38
CA ASP A 171 4.96 1.73 -16.32
C ASP A 171 4.85 1.00 -14.99
N ILE A 172 5.17 1.70 -13.91
CA ILE A 172 5.04 1.21 -12.54
C ILE A 172 3.71 1.71 -11.97
N ILE A 173 2.90 0.77 -11.51
CA ILE A 173 1.53 1.02 -11.04
C ILE A 173 1.44 0.71 -9.55
N PHE A 174 1.00 1.70 -8.77
CA PHE A 174 0.63 1.51 -7.37
C PHE A 174 -0.89 1.59 -7.27
N ILE A 175 -1.50 0.57 -6.72
CA ILE A 175 -2.92 0.54 -6.39
C ILE A 175 -3.03 0.43 -4.88
N VAL A 176 -3.64 1.39 -4.25
CA VAL A 176 -3.74 1.49 -2.80
C VAL A 176 -5.19 1.69 -2.41
N SER A 177 -5.65 0.97 -1.40
CA SER A 177 -6.96 1.22 -0.82
C SER A 177 -7.06 2.65 -0.32
N ASN A 178 -8.09 3.37 -0.78
CA ASN A 178 -8.40 4.71 -0.30
C ASN A 178 -9.29 4.66 0.96
N PHE A 179 -9.73 5.82 1.44
CA PHE A 179 -10.65 5.90 2.57
C PHE A 179 -11.97 5.22 2.23
N GLY A 180 -12.32 4.19 2.99
CA GLY A 180 -13.48 3.33 2.75
C GLY A 180 -13.24 2.15 1.81
N GLY A 181 -12.06 2.05 1.20
CA GLY A 181 -11.68 0.96 0.29
C GLY A 181 -11.26 -0.33 0.99
N VAL A 182 -12.10 -0.85 1.88
CA VAL A 182 -11.85 -2.14 2.54
C VAL A 182 -12.23 -3.26 1.59
N VAL A 183 -11.23 -4.03 1.18
CA VAL A 183 -11.32 -5.01 0.10
C VAL A 183 -10.61 -6.31 0.47
N THR A 184 -10.85 -7.37 -0.30
CA THR A 184 -10.09 -8.62 -0.22
C THR A 184 -8.79 -8.55 -1.03
N ILE A 185 -7.88 -9.50 -0.85
CA ILE A 185 -6.72 -9.66 -1.74
C ILE A 185 -7.16 -9.94 -3.17
N LYS A 186 -8.26 -10.67 -3.36
CA LYS A 186 -8.82 -10.93 -4.69
C LYS A 186 -9.19 -9.61 -5.39
N ASP A 187 -9.88 -8.71 -4.70
CA ASP A 187 -10.35 -7.45 -5.29
C ASP A 187 -9.18 -6.57 -5.76
N VAL A 188 -8.10 -6.46 -4.97
CA VAL A 188 -6.93 -5.66 -5.35
C VAL A 188 -6.14 -6.31 -6.50
N ILE A 189 -6.06 -7.65 -6.56
CA ILE A 189 -5.44 -8.36 -7.68
C ILE A 189 -6.27 -8.16 -8.97
N GLU A 190 -7.59 -8.27 -8.89
CA GLU A 190 -8.49 -8.05 -10.02
C GLU A 190 -8.43 -6.60 -10.51
N GLU A 191 -8.30 -5.62 -9.61
CA GLU A 191 -8.02 -4.23 -10.00
C GLU A 191 -6.67 -4.12 -10.72
N GLY A 192 -5.62 -4.78 -10.21
CA GLY A 192 -4.32 -4.84 -10.87
C GLY A 192 -4.41 -5.35 -12.31
N VAL A 193 -5.16 -6.42 -12.53
CA VAL A 193 -5.42 -6.96 -13.89
C VAL A 193 -6.16 -5.93 -14.76
N ARG A 194 -7.18 -5.26 -14.24
CA ARG A 194 -7.92 -4.20 -14.98
C ARG A 194 -7.03 -3.04 -15.37
N GLN A 195 -6.03 -2.71 -14.55
CA GLN A 195 -5.04 -1.66 -14.84
C GLN A 195 -3.88 -2.15 -15.72
N GLY A 196 -3.91 -3.40 -16.18
CA GLY A 196 -2.93 -3.97 -17.10
C GLY A 196 -1.63 -4.42 -16.45
N ILE A 197 -1.60 -4.64 -15.13
CA ILE A 197 -0.44 -5.19 -14.44
C ILE A 197 -0.16 -6.61 -14.94
N VAL A 198 1.07 -6.88 -15.36
CA VAL A 198 1.55 -8.21 -15.74
C VAL A 198 2.47 -8.82 -14.69
N GLU A 199 3.17 -8.00 -13.92
CA GLU A 199 3.94 -8.39 -12.74
C GLU A 199 3.44 -7.59 -11.55
N GLY A 200 3.02 -8.25 -10.47
CA GLY A 200 2.40 -7.57 -9.34
C GLY A 200 2.65 -8.25 -8.00
N VAL A 201 3.10 -7.46 -7.01
CA VAL A 201 3.39 -7.90 -5.65
C VAL A 201 2.58 -7.10 -4.64
N LEU A 202 2.16 -7.76 -3.54
CA LEU A 202 1.38 -7.13 -2.48
C LEU A 202 2.28 -6.83 -1.28
N PHE A 203 2.24 -5.60 -0.82
CA PHE A 203 2.95 -5.17 0.39
C PHE A 203 2.04 -5.15 1.62
N ASP A 204 2.57 -4.68 2.76
CA ASP A 204 1.84 -4.70 4.02
C ASP A 204 0.57 -3.86 3.95
N GLY A 205 -0.54 -4.48 4.34
CA GLY A 205 -1.88 -3.94 4.29
C GLY A 205 -2.46 -3.64 5.68
N GLY A 206 -3.78 -3.61 5.79
CA GLY A 206 -4.46 -3.36 7.05
C GLY A 206 -4.20 -1.95 7.58
N THR A 207 -3.97 -1.84 8.88
CA THR A 207 -3.65 -0.58 9.56
C THR A 207 -2.29 0.01 9.20
N SER A 208 -1.46 -0.72 8.47
CA SER A 208 -0.14 -0.28 8.02
C SER A 208 -0.18 0.54 6.73
N VAL A 209 -1.30 0.51 5.99
CA VAL A 209 -1.38 1.24 4.72
C VAL A 209 -1.23 2.74 4.97
N GLU A 210 -0.18 3.28 4.39
CA GLU A 210 0.18 4.68 4.43
C GLU A 210 0.77 5.08 3.09
N TYR A 211 0.28 6.17 2.51
CA TYR A 211 0.84 6.75 1.30
C TYR A 211 0.63 8.26 1.27
N LYS A 212 1.42 8.93 0.46
CA LYS A 212 1.30 10.37 0.20
C LYS A 212 1.53 10.62 -1.29
N PHE A 213 0.74 11.52 -1.86
CA PHE A 213 0.97 12.07 -3.18
C PHE A 213 0.85 13.60 -3.11
N LYS A 214 1.89 14.32 -3.49
CA LYS A 214 1.98 15.78 -3.35
C LYS A 214 1.66 16.20 -1.91
N ASP A 215 0.66 17.06 -1.72
CA ASP A 215 0.24 17.52 -0.39
C ASP A 215 -0.85 16.63 0.25
N GLY A 216 -1.44 15.72 -0.54
CA GLY A 216 -2.42 14.76 -0.04
C GLY A 216 -1.76 13.59 0.67
N TRP A 217 -1.91 13.50 1.98
CA TRP A 217 -1.46 12.38 2.80
C TRP A 217 -2.64 11.51 3.22
N TYR A 218 -2.46 10.20 3.14
CA TYR A 218 -3.43 9.23 3.60
C TYR A 218 -2.77 8.16 4.47
N SER A 219 -3.41 7.80 5.55
CA SER A 219 -3.05 6.66 6.38
C SER A 219 -4.33 5.98 6.86
N THR A 220 -4.38 4.66 6.74
CA THR A 220 -5.45 3.85 7.30
C THR A 220 -5.38 3.73 8.81
N SER A 221 -4.28 4.17 9.39
CA SER A 221 -4.24 4.35 10.83
C SER A 221 -5.30 5.34 11.18
N PHE A 222 -6.38 4.81 11.70
CA PHE A 222 -7.44 5.62 12.24
C PHE A 222 -6.85 6.80 13.01
N THR A 223 -6.99 8.02 12.46
CA THR A 223 -7.14 9.26 13.19
C THR A 223 -6.30 9.40 14.47
N ALA A 224 -6.49 10.39 15.27
CA ALA A 224 -5.73 10.73 16.47
C ALA A 224 -5.44 9.57 17.44
N LEU A 225 -6.32 8.57 17.54
CA LEU A 225 -6.13 7.41 18.43
C LEU A 225 -5.14 6.38 17.88
N SER A 226 -5.15 6.13 16.60
CA SER A 226 -4.18 5.23 15.99
C SER A 226 -2.82 5.91 15.92
N ASP A 227 -2.75 7.21 15.65
CA ASP A 227 -1.50 7.96 15.69
C ASP A 227 -0.95 8.08 17.12
N ALA A 228 -1.82 8.26 18.12
CA ALA A 228 -1.45 8.19 19.53
C ALA A 228 -1.02 6.77 19.91
N GLY A 229 -1.76 5.73 19.52
CA GLY A 229 -1.41 4.34 19.74
C GLY A 229 -0.12 3.93 19.05
N LYS A 230 0.15 4.42 17.83
CA LYS A 230 1.41 4.24 17.11
C LYS A 230 2.57 4.95 17.80
N LYS A 231 2.37 6.16 18.28
CA LYS A 231 3.38 6.91 19.04
C LYS A 231 3.72 6.23 20.38
N ILE A 232 2.72 5.67 21.05
CA ILE A 232 2.88 5.06 22.38
C ILE A 232 3.42 3.63 22.27
N SER A 233 2.87 2.82 21.34
CA SER A 233 3.19 1.38 21.26
C SER A 233 4.16 1.04 20.12
N GLY A 234 4.38 1.91 19.15
CA GLY A 234 5.11 1.61 17.92
C GLY A 234 4.40 0.56 17.04
N PHE A 235 3.22 0.10 17.44
CA PHE A 235 2.46 -0.93 16.74
C PHE A 235 1.80 -0.36 15.48
N GLY A 236 1.94 -1.07 14.37
CA GLY A 236 1.34 -0.67 13.09
C GLY A 236 2.04 0.49 12.37
N LYS A 237 3.21 0.97 12.86
CA LYS A 237 3.98 1.99 12.16
C LYS A 237 4.85 1.33 11.10
N PRO A 238 4.63 1.59 9.80
CA PRO A 238 5.50 1.07 8.76
C PRO A 238 6.96 1.47 8.97
N THR A 239 7.87 0.55 8.66
CA THR A 239 9.31 0.73 8.83
C THR A 239 10.04 0.90 7.50
N THR A 240 9.34 0.69 6.38
CA THR A 240 9.92 0.76 5.04
C THR A 240 8.90 1.33 4.06
N TYR A 241 9.43 2.04 3.07
CA TYR A 241 8.63 2.75 2.08
C TYR A 241 9.28 2.64 0.69
N ILE A 242 8.43 2.54 -0.34
CA ILE A 242 8.82 2.83 -1.71
C ILE A 242 8.44 4.28 -1.98
N TYR A 243 9.31 5.04 -2.64
CA TYR A 243 9.05 6.43 -2.97
C TYR A 243 9.38 6.78 -4.43
N VAL A 244 8.83 7.92 -4.87
CA VAL A 244 9.06 8.53 -6.19
C VAL A 244 9.45 9.99 -6.00
N ASN A 245 10.52 10.41 -6.71
CA ASN A 245 10.97 11.80 -6.76
C ASN A 245 10.26 12.59 -7.84
#